data_f2bc8f49f66e05ca136bc73781a94a85
#
_entry.id   f2bc8f49f66e05ca136bc73781a94a85
#
_cell.length_a   1.000
_cell.length_b   1.000
_cell.length_c   1.000
_cell.angle_alpha   90.00
_cell.angle_beta   90.00
_cell.angle_gamma   90.00
#
_symmetry.space_group_name_H-M   'P 1'
#
loop_
_entity.id
_entity.type
_entity.pdbx_description
1 polymer ?
#
loop_
_entity_poly.entity_id
_entity_poly.type
_entity_poly.pdbx_seq_one_letter_code
_entity_poly.pdbx_strand_id
1 'polypeptide(L)'
;MRRALISDIHGNLEALEVVLADIKSQGIKEIFCLGDIIGYGPNPRECIDRVIENCKVTLLGNHDQGAMFDPDGFNIGAERAIFWTREQLENPSDRVNNEKRWEFLGMLPRTHRQGPFLLVHGSPRNPLSEYIFPEDIYNHRKMERLFQLVEKYCFQGHTHVPGVFTEGYQFFAPEEIDHEYTLGEGKVMINVGSVGQPRDGDPRACYVILEDGLSSSEVALESIPTAEYSLIASAGPGEDFDPETEERFAPPAKSSSPSGPIRVTFRRLPYDHEATIQKIYAISELEPFLGDRLRQGR
;
A
#
# COMPACT_ATOMS: atom_id res chain seq x y z
N MET A 1 6.73 14.07 -13.93
CA MET A 1 5.29 13.89 -13.62
C MET A 1 5.11 13.90 -12.10
N ARG A 2 3.89 14.25 -11.57
CA ARG A 2 3.59 14.18 -10.12
C ARG A 2 2.54 13.12 -9.88
N ARG A 3 2.79 12.23 -8.93
CA ARG A 3 1.88 11.14 -8.52
C ARG A 3 1.72 11.11 -7.01
N ALA A 4 0.56 10.72 -6.53
CA ALA A 4 0.34 10.42 -5.13
C ALA A 4 0.38 8.90 -4.93
N LEU A 5 1.09 8.47 -3.90
CA LEU A 5 1.17 7.08 -3.46
C LEU A 5 0.50 7.00 -2.09
N ILE A 6 -0.60 6.27 -2.00
CA ILE A 6 -1.36 6.05 -0.78
C ILE A 6 -1.34 4.56 -0.42
N SER A 7 -1.50 4.21 0.82
CA SER A 7 -1.56 2.82 1.31
C SER A 7 -2.31 2.71 2.63
N ASP A 8 -2.73 1.51 2.97
CA ASP A 8 -3.21 1.17 4.30
C ASP A 8 -4.33 2.10 4.76
N ILE A 9 -5.40 2.14 3.95
CA ILE A 9 -6.61 2.96 4.17
C ILE A 9 -7.45 2.38 5.30
N HIS A 10 -7.54 1.05 5.34
CA HIS A 10 -8.20 0.32 6.40
C HIS A 10 -9.62 0.80 6.73
N GLY A 11 -10.45 1.03 5.72
CA GLY A 11 -11.83 1.43 5.92
C GLY A 11 -12.03 2.76 6.67
N ASN A 12 -10.99 3.60 6.76
CA ASN A 12 -11.04 4.91 7.41
C ASN A 12 -11.39 6.00 6.39
N LEU A 13 -12.68 6.22 6.22
CA LEU A 13 -13.21 7.16 5.22
C LEU A 13 -12.81 8.60 5.54
N GLU A 14 -12.83 9.01 6.81
CA GLU A 14 -12.48 10.36 7.24
C GLU A 14 -11.04 10.73 6.83
N ALA A 15 -10.11 9.80 7.02
CA ALA A 15 -8.72 9.98 6.62
C ALA A 15 -8.57 9.99 5.09
N LEU A 16 -9.25 9.07 4.40
CA LEU A 16 -9.18 8.97 2.94
C LEU A 16 -9.70 10.24 2.26
N GLU A 17 -10.84 10.79 2.71
CA GLU A 17 -11.44 11.99 2.13
C GLU A 17 -10.51 13.22 2.27
N VAL A 18 -9.86 13.36 3.43
CA VAL A 18 -8.88 14.45 3.64
C VAL A 18 -7.66 14.29 2.72
N VAL A 19 -7.15 13.07 2.56
CA VAL A 19 -6.02 12.79 1.67
C VAL A 19 -6.39 13.05 0.21
N LEU A 20 -7.55 12.59 -0.26
CA LEU A 20 -8.02 12.84 -1.64
C LEU A 20 -8.24 14.34 -1.90
N ALA A 21 -8.75 15.08 -0.92
CA ALA A 21 -8.93 16.54 -1.04
C ALA A 21 -7.57 17.26 -1.14
N ASP A 22 -6.56 16.88 -0.34
CA ASP A 22 -5.21 17.44 -0.42
C ASP A 22 -4.55 17.13 -1.77
N ILE A 23 -4.60 15.87 -2.23
CA ILE A 23 -4.07 15.44 -3.53
C ILE A 23 -4.68 16.28 -4.66
N LYS A 24 -6.00 16.48 -4.63
CA LYS A 24 -6.70 17.31 -5.58
C LYS A 24 -6.24 18.79 -5.51
N SER A 25 -6.06 19.33 -4.31
CA SER A 25 -5.58 20.71 -4.09
C SER A 25 -4.16 20.92 -4.62
N GLN A 26 -3.32 19.85 -4.58
CA GLN A 26 -1.97 19.83 -5.14
C GLN A 26 -1.97 19.70 -6.68
N GLY A 27 -3.14 19.57 -7.33
CA GLY A 27 -3.27 19.40 -8.78
C GLY A 27 -2.75 18.05 -9.30
N ILE A 28 -2.59 17.05 -8.43
CA ILE A 28 -2.12 15.71 -8.81
C ILE A 28 -3.30 14.93 -9.40
N LYS A 29 -3.05 14.30 -10.56
CA LYS A 29 -4.08 13.57 -11.32
C LYS A 29 -3.93 12.05 -11.24
N GLU A 30 -2.76 11.55 -10.86
CA GLU A 30 -2.49 10.11 -10.77
C GLU A 30 -2.31 9.72 -9.30
N ILE A 31 -3.18 8.82 -8.84
CA ILE A 31 -3.14 8.26 -7.49
C ILE A 31 -2.90 6.77 -7.62
N PHE A 32 -1.92 6.26 -6.89
CA PHE A 32 -1.59 4.85 -6.81
C PHE A 32 -1.82 4.38 -5.37
N CYS A 33 -2.64 3.35 -5.19
CA CYS A 33 -2.92 2.73 -3.91
C CYS A 33 -2.12 1.43 -3.78
N LEU A 34 -1.34 1.30 -2.73
CA LEU A 34 -0.48 0.13 -2.51
C LEU A 34 -1.18 -1.00 -1.72
N GLY A 35 -2.52 -0.96 -1.60
CA GLY A 35 -3.30 -2.00 -0.95
C GLY A 35 -3.77 -1.67 0.46
N ASP A 36 -4.39 -2.65 1.10
CA ASP A 36 -5.06 -2.55 2.39
C ASP A 36 -6.11 -1.43 2.42
N ILE A 37 -7.05 -1.53 1.47
CA ILE A 37 -8.19 -0.60 1.38
C ILE A 37 -9.13 -0.82 2.55
N ILE A 38 -9.31 -2.08 2.95
CA ILE A 38 -10.29 -2.55 3.95
C ILE A 38 -9.62 -3.16 5.18
N GLY A 39 -10.43 -3.62 6.12
CA GLY A 39 -10.00 -4.12 7.43
C GLY A 39 -9.91 -3.01 8.48
N TYR A 40 -10.05 -3.36 9.74
CA TYR A 40 -10.01 -2.49 10.92
C TYR A 40 -11.11 -1.42 11.01
N GLY A 41 -11.24 -0.58 9.98
CA GLY A 41 -12.08 0.62 10.03
C GLY A 41 -13.53 0.39 9.60
N PRO A 42 -14.43 1.37 9.88
CA PRO A 42 -15.86 1.20 9.86
C PRO A 42 -16.52 1.43 8.49
N ASN A 43 -15.79 1.87 7.47
CA ASN A 43 -16.34 2.27 6.17
C ASN A 43 -15.73 1.50 4.99
N PRO A 44 -15.75 0.14 4.96
CA PRO A 44 -15.06 -0.62 3.90
C PRO A 44 -15.65 -0.36 2.51
N ARG A 45 -16.98 -0.30 2.36
CA ARG A 45 -17.66 -0.10 1.07
C ARG A 45 -17.32 1.25 0.45
N GLU A 46 -17.45 2.29 1.26
CA GLU A 46 -17.18 3.67 0.84
C GLU A 46 -15.71 3.85 0.45
N CYS A 47 -14.78 3.24 1.18
CA CYS A 47 -13.37 3.30 0.85
C CYS A 47 -13.04 2.59 -0.46
N ILE A 48 -13.63 1.40 -0.73
CA ILE A 48 -13.48 0.72 -2.01
C ILE A 48 -14.00 1.61 -3.15
N ASP A 49 -15.20 2.19 -2.99
CA ASP A 49 -15.82 3.05 -4.01
C ASP A 49 -14.92 4.26 -4.32
N ARG A 50 -14.37 4.92 -3.28
CA ARG A 50 -13.43 6.04 -3.46
C ARG A 50 -12.13 5.64 -4.16
N VAL A 51 -11.61 4.45 -3.87
CA VAL A 51 -10.41 3.92 -4.54
C VAL A 51 -10.71 3.64 -6.01
N ILE A 52 -11.83 2.98 -6.34
CA ILE A 52 -12.27 2.73 -7.71
C ILE A 52 -12.39 4.04 -8.51
N GLU A 53 -12.97 5.08 -7.90
CA GLU A 53 -13.22 6.38 -8.55
C GLU A 53 -11.94 7.19 -8.79
N ASN A 54 -10.95 7.07 -7.91
CA ASN A 54 -9.83 8.03 -7.86
C ASN A 54 -8.46 7.43 -8.20
N CYS A 55 -8.26 6.12 -7.98
CA CYS A 55 -6.96 5.51 -8.15
C CYS A 55 -6.77 4.92 -9.56
N LYS A 56 -5.66 5.27 -10.20
CA LYS A 56 -5.27 4.74 -11.51
C LYS A 56 -4.67 3.33 -11.42
N VAL A 57 -3.95 3.08 -10.34
CA VAL A 57 -3.33 1.79 -10.00
C VAL A 57 -3.70 1.47 -8.57
N THR A 58 -4.10 0.22 -8.35
CA THR A 58 -4.37 -0.29 -6.99
C THR A 58 -3.77 -1.69 -6.89
N LEU A 59 -3.03 -1.93 -5.82
CA LEU A 59 -2.44 -3.23 -5.50
C LEU A 59 -3.30 -3.96 -4.47
N LEU A 60 -3.12 -5.28 -4.42
CA LEU A 60 -3.71 -6.14 -3.41
C LEU A 60 -2.92 -6.02 -2.10
N GLY A 61 -3.60 -5.66 -1.00
CA GLY A 61 -3.08 -5.75 0.35
C GLY A 61 -3.43 -7.09 1.01
N ASN A 62 -2.78 -7.40 2.13
CA ASN A 62 -3.05 -8.64 2.85
C ASN A 62 -4.44 -8.65 3.52
N HIS A 63 -4.97 -7.51 3.96
CA HIS A 63 -6.34 -7.41 4.46
C HIS A 63 -7.38 -7.55 3.35
N ASP A 64 -7.11 -7.01 2.17
CA ASP A 64 -7.97 -7.18 1.00
C ASP A 64 -8.04 -8.66 0.61
N GLN A 65 -6.88 -9.35 0.60
CA GLN A 65 -6.82 -10.79 0.36
C GLN A 65 -7.54 -11.57 1.48
N GLY A 66 -7.33 -11.22 2.74
CA GLY A 66 -7.99 -11.86 3.88
C GLY A 66 -9.52 -11.79 3.83
N ALA A 67 -10.08 -10.70 3.27
CA ALA A 67 -11.51 -10.58 3.07
C ALA A 67 -12.05 -11.50 1.97
N MET A 68 -11.25 -11.82 0.95
CA MET A 68 -11.64 -12.73 -0.14
C MET A 68 -11.46 -14.21 0.22
N PHE A 69 -10.46 -14.51 1.06
CA PHE A 69 -10.06 -15.87 1.44
C PHE A 69 -10.07 -16.02 2.97
N ASP A 70 -9.49 -17.10 3.48
CA ASP A 70 -9.33 -17.26 4.92
C ASP A 70 -8.25 -16.32 5.46
N PRO A 71 -8.52 -15.57 6.56
CA PRO A 71 -7.59 -14.63 7.16
C PRO A 71 -6.56 -15.34 8.05
N ASP A 72 -5.83 -16.33 7.51
CA ASP A 72 -4.83 -17.07 8.21
C ASP A 72 -3.65 -16.19 8.65
N GLY A 73 -3.21 -16.36 9.89
CA GLY A 73 -2.08 -15.62 10.46
C GLY A 73 -2.39 -14.23 11.00
N PHE A 74 -3.65 -13.78 10.91
CA PHE A 74 -4.08 -12.54 11.53
C PHE A 74 -4.29 -12.71 13.06
N ASN A 75 -4.09 -11.64 13.83
CA ASN A 75 -4.51 -11.63 15.23
C ASN A 75 -6.06 -11.56 15.32
N ILE A 76 -6.61 -11.97 16.46
CA ILE A 76 -8.06 -12.10 16.68
C ILE A 76 -8.82 -10.81 16.34
N GLY A 77 -8.29 -9.63 16.68
CA GLY A 77 -8.96 -8.36 16.41
C GLY A 77 -8.98 -8.00 14.92
N ALA A 78 -7.89 -8.30 14.20
CA ALA A 78 -7.82 -8.14 12.75
C ALA A 78 -8.73 -9.13 12.02
N GLU A 79 -8.72 -10.40 12.44
CA GLU A 79 -9.58 -11.46 11.90
C GLU A 79 -11.07 -11.09 12.03
N ARG A 80 -11.53 -10.66 13.22
CA ARG A 80 -12.89 -10.20 13.44
C ARG A 80 -13.27 -9.03 12.54
N ALA A 81 -12.37 -8.04 12.40
CA ALA A 81 -12.61 -6.90 11.53
C ALA A 81 -12.71 -7.32 10.05
N ILE A 82 -11.92 -8.31 9.60
CA ILE A 82 -12.00 -8.87 8.26
C ILE A 82 -13.34 -9.59 8.05
N PHE A 83 -13.78 -10.44 8.98
CA PHE A 83 -15.09 -11.10 8.88
C PHE A 83 -16.24 -10.10 8.85
N TRP A 84 -16.23 -9.10 9.72
CA TRP A 84 -17.22 -8.03 9.70
C TRP A 84 -17.21 -7.27 8.35
N THR A 85 -16.03 -6.96 7.82
CA THR A 85 -15.88 -6.33 6.50
C THR A 85 -16.53 -7.19 5.41
N ARG A 86 -16.30 -8.51 5.43
CA ARG A 86 -16.92 -9.47 4.50
C ARG A 86 -18.45 -9.41 4.59
N GLU A 87 -19.02 -9.42 5.80
CA GLU A 87 -20.46 -9.29 6.01
C GLU A 87 -21.01 -7.99 5.42
N GLN A 88 -20.27 -6.87 5.51
CA GLN A 88 -20.67 -5.62 4.87
C GLN A 88 -20.71 -5.75 3.35
N LEU A 89 -19.76 -6.44 2.74
CA LEU A 89 -19.66 -6.65 1.30
C LEU A 89 -20.60 -7.75 0.77
N GLU A 90 -21.12 -8.60 1.65
CA GLU A 90 -22.13 -9.64 1.34
C GLU A 90 -23.55 -9.16 1.60
N ASN A 91 -23.74 -7.97 2.17
CA ASN A 91 -25.05 -7.47 2.55
C ASN A 91 -25.99 -7.34 1.32
N PRO A 92 -27.14 -8.04 1.30
CA PRO A 92 -28.03 -8.10 0.15
C PRO A 92 -28.71 -6.77 -0.17
N SER A 93 -28.73 -5.81 0.75
CA SER A 93 -29.35 -4.50 0.53
C SER A 93 -28.60 -3.65 -0.53
N ASP A 94 -27.34 -3.98 -0.83
CA ASP A 94 -26.50 -3.28 -1.82
C ASP A 94 -25.81 -4.25 -2.78
N ARG A 95 -26.50 -5.33 -3.13
CA ARG A 95 -25.93 -6.47 -3.86
C ARG A 95 -25.19 -6.08 -5.14
N VAL A 96 -25.80 -5.22 -5.96
CA VAL A 96 -25.22 -4.85 -7.27
C VAL A 96 -23.89 -4.12 -7.12
N ASN A 97 -23.76 -3.21 -6.14
CA ASN A 97 -22.51 -2.52 -5.89
C ASN A 97 -21.50 -3.42 -5.18
N ASN A 98 -21.96 -4.31 -4.28
CA ASN A 98 -21.08 -5.27 -3.62
C ASN A 98 -20.48 -6.28 -4.62
N GLU A 99 -21.23 -6.74 -5.62
CA GLU A 99 -20.70 -7.57 -6.71
C GLU A 99 -19.56 -6.85 -7.45
N LYS A 100 -19.71 -5.56 -7.76
CA LYS A 100 -18.63 -4.74 -8.38
C LYS A 100 -17.41 -4.57 -7.47
N ARG A 101 -17.63 -4.37 -6.16
CA ARG A 101 -16.53 -4.25 -5.17
C ARG A 101 -15.73 -5.54 -5.09
N TRP A 102 -16.40 -6.70 -5.05
CA TRP A 102 -15.76 -8.01 -5.07
C TRP A 102 -14.99 -8.27 -6.36
N GLU A 103 -15.59 -7.93 -7.51
CA GLU A 103 -14.91 -8.05 -8.81
C GLU A 103 -13.65 -7.18 -8.83
N PHE A 104 -13.74 -5.94 -8.36
CA PHE A 104 -12.57 -5.04 -8.25
C PHE A 104 -11.47 -5.63 -7.37
N LEU A 105 -11.79 -6.07 -6.13
CA LEU A 105 -10.81 -6.67 -5.23
C LEU A 105 -10.15 -7.91 -5.85
N GLY A 106 -10.95 -8.75 -6.52
CA GLY A 106 -10.46 -9.98 -7.17
C GLY A 106 -9.51 -9.75 -8.35
N MET A 107 -9.50 -8.55 -8.92
CA MET A 107 -8.62 -8.18 -10.05
C MET A 107 -7.33 -7.47 -9.61
N LEU A 108 -7.14 -7.17 -8.32
CA LEU A 108 -6.00 -6.40 -7.85
C LEU A 108 -4.68 -7.17 -8.01
N PRO A 109 -3.67 -6.60 -8.72
CA PRO A 109 -2.36 -7.19 -8.84
C PRO A 109 -1.56 -7.07 -7.53
N ARG A 110 -0.60 -7.96 -7.32
CA ARG A 110 0.30 -7.91 -6.15
C ARG A 110 1.46 -6.94 -6.32
N THR A 111 1.83 -6.64 -7.56
CA THR A 111 2.96 -5.76 -7.89
C THR A 111 2.61 -4.88 -9.07
N HIS A 112 3.24 -3.71 -9.14
CA HIS A 112 3.21 -2.88 -10.33
C HIS A 112 4.61 -2.31 -10.59
N ARG A 113 5.04 -2.34 -11.87
CA ARG A 113 6.32 -1.74 -12.28
C ARG A 113 6.07 -0.60 -13.25
N GLN A 114 6.79 0.49 -13.06
CA GLN A 114 6.73 1.64 -13.94
C GLN A 114 8.11 2.30 -14.03
N GLY A 115 8.82 2.07 -15.13
CA GLY A 115 10.22 2.49 -15.26
C GLY A 115 11.06 1.93 -14.11
N PRO A 116 11.83 2.76 -13.38
CA PRO A 116 12.69 2.32 -12.29
C PRO A 116 11.95 2.02 -10.98
N PHE A 117 10.62 2.17 -10.96
CA PHE A 117 9.79 2.06 -9.77
C PHE A 117 9.11 0.69 -9.68
N LEU A 118 9.36 -0.03 -8.61
CA LEU A 118 8.62 -1.20 -8.17
C LEU A 118 7.63 -0.77 -7.08
N LEU A 119 6.36 -1.13 -7.22
CA LEU A 119 5.32 -0.91 -6.23
C LEU A 119 4.85 -2.25 -5.69
N VAL A 120 4.80 -2.38 -4.38
CA VAL A 120 4.32 -3.57 -3.65
C VAL A 120 3.53 -3.12 -2.43
N HIS A 121 2.74 -4.02 -1.84
CA HIS A 121 2.17 -3.75 -0.52
C HIS A 121 3.17 -4.07 0.59
N GLY A 122 3.70 -5.29 0.64
CA GLY A 122 4.61 -5.78 1.66
C GLY A 122 6.08 -5.50 1.37
N SER A 123 6.75 -6.40 0.66
CA SER A 123 8.18 -6.27 0.32
C SER A 123 8.48 -6.70 -1.11
N PRO A 124 9.68 -6.38 -1.66
CA PRO A 124 10.10 -6.90 -2.96
C PRO A 124 10.15 -8.43 -3.04
N ARG A 125 10.39 -9.11 -1.93
CA ARG A 125 10.48 -10.57 -1.82
C ARG A 125 9.13 -11.24 -1.63
N ASN A 126 8.29 -10.67 -0.78
CA ASN A 126 6.90 -11.10 -0.59
C ASN A 126 6.01 -9.86 -0.68
N PRO A 127 5.47 -9.59 -1.87
CA PRO A 127 4.72 -8.35 -2.14
C PRO A 127 3.47 -8.14 -1.28
N LEU A 128 2.98 -9.20 -0.63
CA LEU A 128 1.72 -9.15 0.11
C LEU A 128 1.88 -9.02 1.62
N SER A 129 2.75 -9.82 2.25
CA SER A 129 2.68 -10.04 3.71
C SER A 129 4.00 -9.88 4.46
N GLU A 130 5.11 -9.61 3.79
CA GLU A 130 6.37 -9.41 4.49
C GLU A 130 6.50 -7.98 5.01
N TYR A 131 6.73 -7.86 6.32
CA TYR A 131 7.03 -6.58 6.98
C TYR A 131 8.48 -6.17 6.80
N ILE A 132 8.72 -4.87 6.55
CA ILE A 132 10.03 -4.24 6.62
C ILE A 132 9.95 -3.09 7.64
N PHE A 133 10.41 -3.37 8.86
CA PHE A 133 10.43 -2.39 9.94
C PHE A 133 11.74 -1.58 9.96
N PRO A 134 11.76 -0.38 10.55
CA PRO A 134 12.97 0.41 10.72
C PRO A 134 14.16 -0.37 11.31
N GLU A 135 13.89 -1.26 12.26
CA GLU A 135 14.89 -2.08 12.96
C GLU A 135 15.55 -3.14 12.05
N ASP A 136 14.93 -3.45 10.91
CA ASP A 136 15.50 -4.41 9.95
C ASP A 136 16.84 -3.95 9.37
N ILE A 137 17.18 -2.65 9.47
CA ILE A 137 18.51 -2.15 9.09
C ILE A 137 19.66 -2.88 9.81
N TYR A 138 19.41 -3.43 10.99
CA TYR A 138 20.35 -4.25 11.75
C TYR A 138 20.39 -5.71 11.28
N ASN A 139 19.41 -6.15 10.47
CA ASN A 139 19.40 -7.46 9.84
C ASN A 139 19.97 -7.37 8.42
N HIS A 140 21.29 -7.22 8.31
CA HIS A 140 21.97 -7.01 7.03
C HIS A 140 21.65 -8.12 6.02
N ARG A 141 21.50 -9.38 6.45
CA ARG A 141 21.16 -10.50 5.57
C ARG A 141 19.76 -10.36 4.95
N LYS A 142 18.78 -9.85 5.72
CA LYS A 142 17.44 -9.55 5.21
C LYS A 142 17.49 -8.40 4.22
N MET A 143 18.12 -7.28 4.62
CA MET A 143 18.20 -6.08 3.80
C MET A 143 18.95 -6.32 2.48
N GLU A 144 20.08 -7.03 2.51
CA GLU A 144 20.82 -7.40 1.30
C GLU A 144 19.94 -8.15 0.30
N ARG A 145 19.20 -9.18 0.76
CA ARG A 145 18.30 -9.96 -0.09
C ARG A 145 17.17 -9.12 -0.67
N LEU A 146 16.61 -8.19 0.12
CA LEU A 146 15.56 -7.30 -0.35
C LEU A 146 16.09 -6.34 -1.42
N PHE A 147 17.25 -5.71 -1.19
CA PHE A 147 17.86 -4.78 -2.15
C PHE A 147 18.35 -5.47 -3.44
N GLN A 148 18.66 -6.77 -3.41
CA GLN A 148 18.96 -7.54 -4.62
C GLN A 148 17.76 -7.62 -5.57
N LEU A 149 16.51 -7.62 -5.03
CA LEU A 149 15.27 -7.68 -5.80
C LEU A 149 14.78 -6.32 -6.29
N VAL A 150 15.34 -5.23 -5.77
CA VAL A 150 15.02 -3.86 -6.19
C VAL A 150 15.97 -3.47 -7.31
N GLU A 151 15.44 -3.06 -8.46
CA GLU A 151 16.25 -2.54 -9.55
C GLU A 151 16.85 -1.18 -9.19
N LYS A 152 16.01 -0.21 -8.83
CA LYS A 152 16.42 1.12 -8.40
C LYS A 152 15.60 1.63 -7.21
N TYR A 153 14.28 1.70 -7.32
CA TYR A 153 13.39 2.23 -6.28
C TYR A 153 12.22 1.30 -6.03
N CYS A 154 11.85 1.08 -4.77
CA CYS A 154 10.68 0.33 -4.38
C CYS A 154 9.81 1.15 -3.42
N PHE A 155 8.50 1.19 -3.65
CA PHE A 155 7.53 1.80 -2.75
C PHE A 155 6.66 0.71 -2.12
N GLN A 156 6.42 0.84 -0.82
CA GLN A 156 5.71 -0.15 0.00
C GLN A 156 4.87 0.52 1.10
N GLY A 157 3.94 -0.24 1.69
CA GLY A 157 3.12 0.14 2.85
C GLY A 157 3.27 -0.85 3.99
N HIS A 158 2.14 -1.46 4.43
CA HIS A 158 2.01 -2.62 5.30
C HIS A 158 2.45 -2.44 6.76
N THR A 159 3.62 -1.85 7.03
CA THR A 159 4.05 -1.55 8.41
C THR A 159 3.38 -0.32 8.99
N HIS A 160 2.84 0.56 8.15
CA HIS A 160 2.29 1.88 8.49
C HIS A 160 3.32 2.84 9.13
N VAL A 161 4.60 2.56 8.99
CA VAL A 161 5.70 3.38 9.48
C VAL A 161 6.43 3.98 8.28
N PRO A 162 6.16 5.25 7.94
CA PRO A 162 6.76 5.88 6.78
C PRO A 162 8.24 6.14 6.95
N GLY A 163 8.97 6.09 5.84
CA GLY A 163 10.39 6.41 5.84
C GLY A 163 11.14 5.82 4.66
N VAL A 164 12.42 6.08 4.63
CA VAL A 164 13.34 5.78 3.54
C VAL A 164 14.42 4.81 4.00
N PHE A 165 14.50 3.64 3.36
CA PHE A 165 15.59 2.68 3.55
C PHE A 165 16.58 2.81 2.40
N THR A 166 17.86 2.89 2.69
CA THR A 166 18.94 2.93 1.69
C THR A 166 19.69 1.60 1.63
N GLU A 167 20.34 1.32 0.50
CA GLU A 167 21.19 0.14 0.36
C GLU A 167 22.43 0.14 1.28
N GLY A 168 22.73 1.29 1.91
CA GLY A 168 23.70 1.42 2.98
C GLY A 168 23.18 1.02 4.36
N TYR A 169 21.99 0.40 4.41
CA TYR A 169 21.32 -0.06 5.64
C TYR A 169 21.05 1.08 6.64
N GLN A 170 20.57 2.20 6.14
CA GLN A 170 20.11 3.32 6.94
C GLN A 170 18.60 3.45 6.77
N PHE A 171 17.93 3.90 7.82
CA PHE A 171 16.53 4.32 7.79
C PHE A 171 16.45 5.78 8.18
N PHE A 172 15.63 6.52 7.45
CA PHE A 172 15.32 7.93 7.73
C PHE A 172 13.82 8.08 7.88
N ALA A 173 13.37 8.49 9.07
CA ALA A 173 11.99 8.91 9.29
C ALA A 173 11.72 10.24 8.56
N PRO A 174 10.46 10.55 8.19
CA PRO A 174 10.14 11.80 7.51
C PRO A 174 10.63 13.06 8.23
N GLU A 175 10.56 13.07 9.55
CA GLU A 175 10.97 14.20 10.40
C GLU A 175 12.50 14.44 10.37
N GLU A 176 13.30 13.40 10.11
CA GLU A 176 14.77 13.49 10.03
C GLU A 176 15.25 14.08 8.70
N ILE A 177 14.38 14.12 7.69
CA ILE A 177 14.68 14.58 6.32
C ILE A 177 13.77 15.75 5.88
N ASP A 178 13.22 16.50 6.83
CA ASP A 178 12.29 17.61 6.57
C ASP A 178 11.13 17.20 5.63
N HIS A 179 10.66 15.95 5.73
CA HIS A 179 9.63 15.33 4.91
C HIS A 179 9.96 15.22 3.41
N GLU A 180 11.18 15.48 2.99
CA GLU A 180 11.61 15.39 1.58
C GLU A 180 12.85 14.51 1.42
N TYR A 181 12.85 13.68 0.36
CA TYR A 181 14.00 12.88 -0.01
C TYR A 181 14.23 12.93 -1.52
N THR A 182 15.46 13.26 -1.93
CA THR A 182 15.84 13.22 -3.34
C THR A 182 16.45 11.88 -3.67
N LEU A 183 15.84 11.15 -4.61
CA LEU A 183 16.30 9.86 -5.08
C LEU A 183 17.55 10.04 -5.96
N GLY A 184 18.62 9.37 -5.58
CA GLY A 184 19.94 9.41 -6.25
C GLY A 184 20.23 8.16 -7.07
N GLU A 185 21.51 7.85 -7.26
CA GLU A 185 21.93 6.67 -8.02
C GLU A 185 21.78 5.35 -7.26
N GLY A 186 21.80 5.38 -5.92
CA GLY A 186 21.67 4.20 -5.07
C GLY A 186 20.24 3.63 -5.05
N LYS A 187 20.13 2.38 -4.65
CA LYS A 187 18.83 1.72 -4.46
C LYS A 187 18.16 2.21 -3.18
N VAL A 188 16.86 2.43 -3.26
CA VAL A 188 16.06 2.93 -2.15
C VAL A 188 14.74 2.16 -2.06
N MET A 189 14.32 1.84 -0.84
CA MET A 189 12.96 1.38 -0.53
C MET A 189 12.27 2.44 0.32
N ILE A 190 11.02 2.78 -0.02
CA ILE A 190 10.26 3.85 0.63
C ILE A 190 8.95 3.26 1.16
N ASN A 191 8.74 3.34 2.47
CA ASN A 191 7.43 3.09 3.03
C ASN A 191 6.62 4.39 2.97
N VAL A 192 5.45 4.34 2.33
CA VAL A 192 4.61 5.53 2.12
C VAL A 192 3.75 5.90 3.33
N GLY A 193 3.82 5.10 4.40
CA GLY A 193 2.99 5.26 5.59
C GLY A 193 1.57 4.74 5.38
N SER A 194 0.70 5.12 6.27
CA SER A 194 -0.71 4.72 6.25
C SER A 194 -1.63 5.94 6.20
N VAL A 195 -2.65 5.86 5.34
CA VAL A 195 -3.75 6.82 5.33
C VAL A 195 -4.63 6.65 6.57
N GLY A 196 -5.06 5.43 6.83
CA GLY A 196 -6.13 5.15 7.79
C GLY A 196 -5.70 4.76 9.19
N GLN A 197 -4.47 4.24 9.37
CA GLN A 197 -4.00 3.74 10.66
C GLN A 197 -2.48 3.89 10.84
N PRO A 198 -1.93 5.10 10.92
CA PRO A 198 -0.51 5.34 11.19
C PRO A 198 -0.03 4.64 12.46
N ARG A 199 1.24 4.15 12.45
CA ARG A 199 1.84 3.39 13.57
C ARG A 199 3.23 3.88 13.97
N ASP A 200 3.55 5.11 13.69
CA ASP A 200 4.83 5.76 14.00
C ASP A 200 4.75 6.80 15.11
N GLY A 201 3.61 6.83 15.85
CA GLY A 201 3.35 7.77 16.94
C GLY A 201 2.74 9.10 16.48
N ASP A 202 2.53 9.30 15.18
CA ASP A 202 1.83 10.46 14.63
C ASP A 202 0.44 10.04 14.11
N PRO A 203 -0.66 10.52 14.72
CA PRO A 203 -2.03 10.12 14.33
C PRO A 203 -2.49 10.71 12.99
N ARG A 204 -1.72 11.59 12.37
CA ARG A 204 -2.07 12.22 11.09
C ARG A 204 -1.97 11.23 9.94
N ALA A 205 -2.96 11.24 9.04
CA ALA A 205 -2.90 10.45 7.81
C ALA A 205 -1.61 10.75 7.03
N CYS A 206 -0.97 9.69 6.51
CA CYS A 206 0.27 9.81 5.76
C CYS A 206 0.10 9.32 4.33
N TYR A 207 0.68 10.07 3.38
CA TYR A 207 0.87 9.64 2.00
C TYR A 207 2.11 10.29 1.38
N VAL A 208 2.51 9.84 0.20
CA VAL A 208 3.71 10.33 -0.49
C VAL A 208 3.35 10.98 -1.82
N ILE A 209 4.01 12.10 -2.14
CA ILE A 209 4.06 12.68 -3.48
C ILE A 209 5.39 12.28 -4.12
N LEU A 210 5.32 11.60 -5.26
CA LEU A 210 6.47 11.30 -6.11
C LEU A 210 6.50 12.28 -7.28
N GLU A 211 7.59 13.04 -7.38
CA GLU A 211 7.89 13.90 -8.53
C GLU A 211 9.01 13.26 -9.34
N ASP A 212 8.67 12.70 -10.49
CA ASP A 212 9.64 12.16 -11.44
C ASP A 212 9.74 13.10 -12.65
N GLY A 213 10.92 13.26 -13.19
CA GLY A 213 11.14 14.05 -14.40
C GLY A 213 10.63 13.39 -15.68
N LEU A 214 9.83 12.32 -15.61
CA LEU A 214 9.33 11.59 -16.77
C LEU A 214 8.19 12.36 -17.44
N SER A 215 8.17 12.37 -18.77
CA SER A 215 7.03 12.92 -19.53
C SER A 215 5.90 11.88 -19.61
N SER A 216 4.66 12.35 -19.70
CA SER A 216 3.47 11.48 -19.80
C SER A 216 3.43 10.59 -21.04
N SER A 217 4.27 10.86 -22.05
CA SER A 217 4.39 10.05 -23.28
C SER A 217 5.37 8.87 -23.16
N GLU A 218 6.20 8.83 -22.11
CA GLU A 218 7.24 7.80 -21.94
C GLU A 218 6.81 6.63 -21.05
N VAL A 219 5.59 6.69 -20.54
CA VAL A 219 5.03 5.67 -19.66
C VAL A 219 4.15 4.73 -20.47
N ALA A 220 4.76 3.77 -21.15
CA ALA A 220 4.02 2.61 -21.65
C ALA A 220 3.57 1.78 -20.42
N LEU A 221 2.27 1.60 -20.27
CA LEU A 221 1.68 0.68 -19.31
C LEU A 221 2.03 -0.76 -19.75
N GLU A 222 3.06 -1.34 -19.20
CA GLU A 222 3.22 -2.79 -19.20
C GLU A 222 2.32 -3.36 -18.11
N SER A 223 1.03 -3.50 -18.41
CA SER A 223 0.14 -4.35 -17.65
C SER A 223 0.49 -5.80 -18.00
N ILE A 224 1.00 -6.57 -17.04
CA ILE A 224 1.12 -8.01 -17.21
C ILE A 224 -0.31 -8.57 -17.35
N PRO A 225 -0.63 -9.32 -18.41
CA PRO A 225 -1.97 -9.87 -18.59
C PRO A 225 -2.34 -10.80 -17.43
N THR A 226 -3.54 -10.66 -16.93
CA THR A 226 -4.13 -11.43 -15.81
C THR A 226 -4.14 -12.95 -16.05
N ALA A 227 -3.86 -13.42 -17.26
CA ALA A 227 -3.89 -14.85 -17.62
C ALA A 227 -2.73 -15.69 -17.05
N GLU A 228 -1.61 -15.09 -16.63
CA GLU A 228 -0.48 -15.85 -16.09
C GLU A 228 -0.59 -16.11 -14.57
N TYR A 229 -1.52 -15.46 -13.88
CA TYR A 229 -1.68 -15.60 -12.42
C TYR A 229 -2.46 -16.85 -11.98
N SER A 230 -3.15 -17.55 -12.90
CA SER A 230 -3.92 -18.76 -12.56
C SER A 230 -3.05 -19.98 -12.20
N LEU A 231 -1.77 -19.95 -12.56
CA LEU A 231 -0.82 -21.05 -12.26
C LEU A 231 -0.13 -20.90 -10.88
N ILE A 232 -0.11 -19.70 -10.31
CA ILE A 232 0.54 -19.45 -8.99
C ILE A 232 -0.45 -19.62 -7.83
N ALA A 233 -1.75 -19.50 -8.09
CA ALA A 233 -2.80 -19.66 -7.08
C ALA A 233 -3.03 -21.11 -6.61
N SER A 234 -2.35 -22.11 -7.18
CA SER A 234 -2.48 -23.53 -6.82
C SER A 234 -1.43 -24.05 -5.85
N ALA A 235 -0.46 -23.23 -5.43
CA ALA A 235 0.50 -23.62 -4.39
C ALA A 235 -0.11 -23.37 -3.00
N GLY A 236 -0.42 -24.43 -2.28
CA GLY A 236 -0.92 -24.40 -0.90
C GLY A 236 0.12 -23.83 0.08
N PRO A 237 -0.31 -23.44 1.29
CA PRO A 237 0.61 -22.93 2.30
C PRO A 237 1.54 -24.05 2.77
N GLY A 238 2.83 -23.95 2.43
CA GLY A 238 3.84 -24.86 2.96
C GLY A 238 4.88 -25.41 1.98
N GLU A 239 4.84 -25.05 0.70
CA GLU A 239 5.91 -25.44 -0.21
C GLU A 239 6.97 -24.33 -0.31
N ASP A 240 8.21 -24.67 0.02
CA ASP A 240 9.37 -23.81 -0.14
C ASP A 240 9.50 -23.39 -1.61
N PHE A 241 9.60 -22.11 -1.84
CA PHE A 241 9.78 -21.53 -3.16
C PHE A 241 11.10 -22.03 -3.76
N ASP A 242 11.02 -22.81 -4.84
CA ASP A 242 12.18 -23.29 -5.59
C ASP A 242 12.71 -22.17 -6.49
N PRO A 243 13.92 -21.65 -6.24
CA PRO A 243 14.49 -20.55 -7.03
C PRO A 243 14.95 -20.95 -8.44
N GLU A 244 14.82 -22.20 -8.88
CA GLU A 244 15.28 -22.66 -10.19
C GLU A 244 14.22 -22.57 -11.32
N THR A 245 12.99 -22.15 -11.04
CA THR A 245 12.01 -21.84 -12.08
C THR A 245 12.13 -20.37 -12.53
N GLU A 246 13.31 -19.95 -12.93
CA GLU A 246 13.51 -18.70 -13.67
C GLU A 246 12.99 -18.84 -15.10
N GLU A 247 11.74 -18.50 -15.38
CA GLU A 247 11.38 -18.03 -16.70
C GLU A 247 12.02 -16.65 -16.93
N ARG A 248 12.90 -16.59 -17.93
CA ARG A 248 13.65 -15.40 -18.32
C ARG A 248 12.68 -14.31 -18.76
N PHE A 249 12.45 -13.34 -17.88
CA PHE A 249 11.82 -12.09 -18.28
C PHE A 249 12.71 -11.40 -19.31
N ALA A 250 12.11 -10.97 -20.42
CA ALA A 250 12.80 -10.17 -21.43
C ALA A 250 13.36 -8.90 -20.77
N PRO A 251 14.57 -8.45 -21.14
CA PRO A 251 15.14 -7.25 -20.57
C PRO A 251 14.23 -6.05 -20.87
N PRO A 252 13.97 -5.15 -19.89
CA PRO A 252 13.11 -4.00 -20.08
C PRO A 252 13.67 -3.12 -21.21
N ALA A 253 12.77 -2.55 -22.02
CA ALA A 253 13.12 -1.56 -23.02
C ALA A 253 13.89 -0.41 -22.36
N LYS A 254 14.95 0.10 -23.02
CA LYS A 254 15.83 1.15 -22.48
C LYS A 254 14.99 2.34 -21.99
N SER A 255 14.91 2.52 -20.67
CA SER A 255 14.26 3.66 -20.06
C SER A 255 15.01 4.94 -20.39
N SER A 256 14.31 5.96 -20.88
CA SER A 256 14.83 7.32 -20.95
C SER A 256 15.21 7.78 -19.54
N SER A 257 16.40 8.33 -19.36
CA SER A 257 16.83 8.88 -18.08
C SER A 257 15.95 10.09 -17.73
N PRO A 258 15.46 10.21 -16.47
CA PRO A 258 14.64 11.35 -16.06
C PRO A 258 15.40 12.66 -16.28
N SER A 259 14.70 13.68 -16.79
CA SER A 259 15.28 14.99 -17.14
C SER A 259 15.54 15.91 -15.92
N GLY A 260 15.33 15.43 -14.69
CA GLY A 260 15.53 16.17 -13.44
C GLY A 260 15.61 15.26 -12.21
N PRO A 261 15.87 15.83 -11.02
CA PRO A 261 15.91 15.06 -9.78
C PRO A 261 14.55 14.47 -9.48
N ILE A 262 14.53 13.17 -9.11
CA ILE A 262 13.33 12.50 -8.62
C ILE A 262 13.20 12.83 -7.14
N ARG A 263 12.02 13.35 -6.73
CA ARG A 263 11.76 13.76 -5.35
C ARG A 263 10.59 13.00 -4.76
N VAL A 264 10.73 12.65 -3.50
CA VAL A 264 9.69 12.06 -2.66
C VAL A 264 9.36 13.03 -1.54
N THR A 265 8.09 13.39 -1.37
CA THR A 265 7.62 14.26 -0.30
C THR A 265 6.57 13.54 0.52
N PHE A 266 6.81 13.39 1.83
CA PHE A 266 5.84 12.83 2.78
C PHE A 266 4.85 13.91 3.20
N ARG A 267 3.56 13.57 3.18
CA ARG A 267 2.46 14.45 3.59
C ARG A 267 1.80 13.91 4.84
N ARG A 268 1.64 14.77 5.85
CA ARG A 268 0.96 14.46 7.10
C ARG A 268 -0.28 15.35 7.24
N LEU A 269 -1.45 14.76 7.29
CA LEU A 269 -2.72 15.49 7.27
C LEU A 269 -3.55 15.16 8.51
N PRO A 270 -3.94 16.18 9.31
CA PRO A 270 -4.90 15.98 10.37
C PRO A 270 -6.27 15.66 9.78
N TYR A 271 -6.99 14.72 10.39
CA TYR A 271 -8.37 14.37 10.05
C TYR A 271 -9.18 14.17 11.32
N ASP A 272 -10.49 14.06 11.21
CA ASP A 272 -11.38 13.83 12.35
C ASP A 272 -11.34 12.34 12.77
N HIS A 273 -10.27 11.96 13.46
CA HIS A 273 -10.13 10.59 13.98
C HIS A 273 -11.20 10.23 15.01
N GLU A 274 -11.76 11.21 15.76
CA GLU A 274 -12.84 10.94 16.71
C GLU A 274 -14.11 10.49 16.00
N ALA A 275 -14.44 11.05 14.84
CA ALA A 275 -15.58 10.58 14.04
C ALA A 275 -15.41 9.10 13.64
N THR A 276 -14.20 8.71 13.19
CA THR A 276 -13.89 7.30 12.88
C THR A 276 -13.99 6.42 14.12
N ILE A 277 -13.42 6.86 15.26
CA ILE A 277 -13.43 6.12 16.53
C ILE A 277 -14.85 5.87 17.01
N GLN A 278 -15.73 6.88 16.98
CA GLN A 278 -17.11 6.73 17.39
C GLN A 278 -17.88 5.71 16.51
N LYS A 279 -17.58 5.67 15.21
CA LYS A 279 -18.14 4.64 14.32
C LYS A 279 -17.62 3.25 14.69
N ILE A 280 -16.32 3.09 14.98
CA ILE A 280 -15.76 1.81 15.44
C ILE A 280 -16.44 1.35 16.73
N TYR A 281 -16.60 2.23 17.72
CA TYR A 281 -17.26 1.87 18.98
C TYR A 281 -18.73 1.51 18.84
N ALA A 282 -19.41 2.01 17.81
CA ALA A 282 -20.79 1.69 17.53
C ALA A 282 -20.99 0.29 16.89
N ILE A 283 -19.89 -0.36 16.46
CA ILE A 283 -19.91 -1.66 15.78
C ILE A 283 -19.38 -2.71 16.76
N SER A 284 -20.25 -3.61 17.22
CA SER A 284 -19.94 -4.63 18.24
C SER A 284 -18.87 -5.64 17.82
N GLU A 285 -18.72 -5.85 16.52
CA GLU A 285 -17.76 -6.76 15.90
C GLU A 285 -16.35 -6.17 15.81
N LEU A 286 -16.23 -4.84 15.89
CA LEU A 286 -14.95 -4.16 15.88
C LEU A 286 -14.46 -3.92 17.31
N GLU A 287 -13.25 -4.40 17.61
CA GLU A 287 -12.65 -4.24 18.93
C GLU A 287 -12.39 -2.75 19.23
N PRO A 288 -12.77 -2.22 20.43
CA PRO A 288 -12.59 -0.80 20.76
C PRO A 288 -11.15 -0.30 20.64
N PHE A 289 -10.15 -1.16 20.87
CA PHE A 289 -8.75 -0.79 20.75
C PHE A 289 -8.38 -0.35 19.31
N LEU A 290 -9.12 -0.80 18.28
CA LEU A 290 -8.93 -0.35 16.90
C LEU A 290 -9.21 1.15 16.74
N GLY A 291 -10.16 1.67 17.51
CA GLY A 291 -10.40 3.10 17.64
C GLY A 291 -9.37 3.81 18.50
N ASP A 292 -9.06 3.27 19.68
CA ASP A 292 -8.14 3.89 20.65
C ASP A 292 -6.76 4.18 20.05
N ARG A 293 -6.25 3.26 19.23
CA ARG A 293 -4.94 3.38 18.59
C ARG A 293 -4.83 4.54 17.59
N LEU A 294 -5.95 4.97 16.99
CA LEU A 294 -5.97 6.10 16.05
C LEU A 294 -5.59 7.43 16.73
N ARG A 295 -5.91 7.60 18.05
CA ARG A 295 -5.52 8.81 18.79
C ARG A 295 -4.01 8.91 18.99
N GLN A 296 -3.31 7.80 18.95
CA GLN A 296 -1.90 7.71 19.31
C GLN A 296 -0.99 7.44 18.10
N GLY A 297 -1.57 7.17 16.94
CA GLY A 297 -0.78 6.73 15.78
C GLY A 297 -0.07 5.40 16.02
N ARG A 298 -0.80 4.37 16.52
CA ARG A 298 -0.25 3.07 16.93
C ARG A 298 -0.98 1.89 16.32
#